data_d1bfdcc3ca7f94e026ff71199ede4b21
#
_entry.id   d1bfdcc3ca7f94e026ff71199ede4b21
#
_cell.length_a   1.000
_cell.length_b   1.000
_cell.length_c   1.000
_cell.angle_alpha   90.00
_cell.angle_beta   90.00
_cell.angle_gamma   90.00
#
_symmetry.space_group_name_H-M   'P 1'
#
loop_
_entity.id
_entity.type
_entity.pdbx_description
1 polymer ?
#
loop_
_entity_poly.entity_id
_entity_poly.type
_entity_poly.pdbx_seq_one_letter_code
_entity_poly.pdbx_strand_id
1 'polypeptide(L)'
;MFLFVDDWITAKEMQEVLGHIASVLGHGGCEIFPKQIKLFLDRGDVGNFLNMPYYNAEDGLRYGFHDDGSAATLEEFFALYAQYVQTPEQVQALKIEDTGDAIIPNGPPCLQILAKQKISEGGRNNGLFNLGVYLRKAYPDSWEAEILSYNAQYLDPPLPLNEVNIV
;
A
#
# COMPACT_ATOMS: atom_id res chain seq x y z
N MET A 1 -3.06 -7.55 7.44
CA MET A 1 -2.26 -6.81 8.44
C MET A 1 -3.21 -6.10 9.38
N PHE A 2 -2.89 -6.07 10.67
CA PHE A 2 -3.61 -5.29 11.69
C PHE A 2 -2.63 -4.30 12.31
N LEU A 3 -3.10 -3.08 12.55
CA LEU A 3 -2.42 -2.07 13.33
C LEU A 3 -3.24 -1.83 14.60
N PHE A 4 -2.64 -2.03 15.75
CA PHE A 4 -3.28 -1.89 17.05
C PHE A 4 -2.86 -0.58 17.69
N VAL A 5 -3.81 0.10 18.31
CA VAL A 5 -3.62 1.38 19.01
C VAL A 5 -4.17 1.24 20.41
N ASP A 6 -3.48 1.81 21.39
CA ASP A 6 -3.82 1.68 22.82
C ASP A 6 -4.90 2.67 23.28
N ASP A 7 -5.19 3.71 22.48
CA ASP A 7 -6.20 4.71 22.77
C ASP A 7 -6.97 5.12 21.50
N TRP A 8 -7.90 6.06 21.63
CA TRP A 8 -8.78 6.51 20.56
C TRP A 8 -8.04 7.26 19.44
N ILE A 9 -8.28 6.83 18.21
CA ILE A 9 -7.89 7.51 16.98
C ILE A 9 -9.10 7.59 16.06
N THR A 10 -9.22 8.65 15.26
CA THR A 10 -10.34 8.76 14.34
C THR A 10 -10.21 7.77 13.19
N ALA A 11 -11.35 7.27 12.71
CA ALA A 11 -11.38 6.37 11.55
C ALA A 11 -10.73 7.01 10.31
N LYS A 12 -10.85 8.32 10.15
CA LYS A 12 -10.22 9.06 9.05
C LYS A 12 -8.70 9.01 9.12
N GLU A 13 -8.12 9.35 10.28
CA GLU A 13 -6.66 9.31 10.49
C GLU A 13 -6.11 7.90 10.28
N MET A 14 -6.81 6.89 10.82
CA MET A 14 -6.41 5.50 10.63
C MET A 14 -6.44 5.09 9.14
N GLN A 15 -7.47 5.48 8.38
CA GLN A 15 -7.54 5.23 6.93
C GLN A 15 -6.40 5.89 6.18
N GLU A 16 -6.05 7.13 6.51
CA GLU A 16 -4.96 7.86 5.87
C GLU A 16 -3.62 7.15 6.09
N VAL A 17 -3.32 6.75 7.32
CA VAL A 17 -2.09 6.03 7.67
C VAL A 17 -2.03 4.65 7.00
N LEU A 18 -3.10 3.85 7.13
CA LEU A 18 -3.15 2.51 6.53
C LEU A 18 -3.11 2.57 5.00
N GLY A 19 -3.76 3.57 4.39
CA GLY A 19 -3.70 3.80 2.95
C GLY A 19 -2.30 4.13 2.48
N HIS A 20 -1.58 4.94 3.23
CA HIS A 20 -0.19 5.26 2.95
C HIS A 20 0.70 4.00 3.08
N ILE A 21 0.59 3.26 4.18
CA ILE A 21 1.33 2.00 4.37
C ILE A 21 1.03 1.02 3.23
N ALA A 22 -0.25 0.81 2.89
CA ALA A 22 -0.64 -0.08 1.81
C ALA A 22 -0.04 0.35 0.46
N SER A 23 -0.04 1.64 0.16
CA SER A 23 0.57 2.19 -1.06
C SER A 23 2.05 1.93 -1.13
N VAL A 24 2.79 2.18 -0.04
CA VAL A 24 4.24 1.94 0.04
C VAL A 24 4.58 0.46 -0.10
N LEU A 25 3.75 -0.43 0.46
CA LEU A 25 3.92 -1.87 0.33
C LEU A 25 3.45 -2.42 -1.05
N GLY A 26 2.99 -1.56 -1.97
CA GLY A 26 2.50 -1.97 -3.29
C GLY A 26 1.08 -2.54 -3.29
N HIS A 27 0.33 -2.36 -2.21
CA HIS A 27 -1.04 -2.84 -2.02
C HIS A 27 -2.08 -1.71 -2.00
N GLY A 28 -1.84 -0.60 -2.71
CA GLY A 28 -2.72 0.59 -2.71
C GLY A 28 -4.17 0.35 -3.14
N GLY A 29 -4.50 -0.82 -3.72
CA GLY A 29 -5.87 -1.22 -4.07
C GLY A 29 -6.52 -2.18 -3.08
N CYS A 30 -5.88 -2.51 -1.94
CA CYS A 30 -6.45 -3.43 -0.96
C CYS A 30 -7.57 -2.77 -0.14
N GLU A 31 -8.44 -3.61 0.42
CA GLU A 31 -9.44 -3.12 1.38
C GLU A 31 -8.78 -2.66 2.67
N ILE A 32 -9.18 -1.47 3.12
CA ILE A 32 -8.74 -0.87 4.39
C ILE A 32 -9.95 -0.71 5.31
N PHE A 33 -9.79 -1.10 6.56
CA PHE A 33 -10.79 -0.93 7.62
C PHE A 33 -10.26 0.02 8.71
N PRO A 34 -11.12 0.85 9.29
CA PRO A 34 -12.56 0.97 9.04
C PRO A 34 -12.86 1.59 7.65
N LYS A 35 -13.93 1.16 6.97
CA LYS A 35 -14.34 1.75 5.67
C LYS A 35 -15.09 3.07 5.85
N GLN A 36 -15.77 3.23 6.96
CA GLN A 36 -16.60 4.39 7.28
C GLN A 36 -15.83 5.32 8.21
N ILE A 37 -15.77 6.59 7.86
CA ILE A 37 -15.16 7.63 8.70
C ILE A 37 -16.15 8.20 9.72
N LYS A 38 -17.45 7.96 9.55
CA LYS A 38 -18.51 8.41 10.43
C LYS A 38 -19.68 7.44 10.42
N LEU A 39 -20.28 7.22 11.59
CA LEU A 39 -21.51 6.48 11.76
C LEU A 39 -22.63 7.44 12.17
N PHE A 40 -23.80 7.29 11.55
CA PHE A 40 -25.01 8.02 11.90
C PHE A 40 -25.93 7.09 12.68
N LEU A 41 -25.74 7.02 13.99
CA LEU A 41 -26.46 6.12 14.88
C LEU A 41 -27.98 6.35 14.86
N ASP A 42 -28.41 7.59 14.62
CA ASP A 42 -29.82 7.99 14.43
C ASP A 42 -30.47 7.36 13.17
N ARG A 43 -29.66 6.93 12.21
CA ARG A 43 -30.09 6.21 10.99
C ARG A 43 -29.98 4.70 11.13
N GLY A 44 -29.50 4.20 12.27
CA GLY A 44 -29.25 2.79 12.50
C GLY A 44 -27.98 2.27 11.83
N ASP A 45 -27.03 3.17 11.47
CA ASP A 45 -25.75 2.75 10.90
C ASP A 45 -25.02 1.83 11.88
N VAL A 46 -24.47 0.73 11.36
CA VAL A 46 -23.57 -0.17 12.07
C VAL A 46 -22.18 -0.09 11.47
N GLY A 47 -21.17 -0.29 12.30
CA GLY A 47 -19.78 -0.34 11.83
C GLY A 47 -19.50 -1.52 10.90
N ASN A 48 -18.34 -1.49 10.25
CA ASN A 48 -17.93 -2.60 9.41
C ASN A 48 -17.61 -3.83 10.26
N PHE A 49 -18.01 -4.97 9.75
CA PHE A 49 -17.60 -6.24 10.31
C PHE A 49 -16.12 -6.47 10.02
N LEU A 50 -15.35 -6.85 11.04
CA LEU A 50 -13.96 -7.20 10.93
C LEU A 50 -13.74 -8.61 11.47
N ASN A 51 -13.14 -9.46 10.66
CA ASN A 51 -12.77 -10.81 11.10
C ASN A 51 -11.58 -10.72 12.07
N MET A 52 -11.80 -11.15 13.31
CA MET A 52 -10.73 -11.17 14.32
C MET A 52 -9.77 -12.32 14.09
N PRO A 53 -8.45 -12.12 14.34
CA PRO A 53 -7.51 -13.23 14.46
C PRO A 53 -7.96 -14.21 15.54
N TYR A 54 -7.61 -15.47 15.38
CA TYR A 54 -7.94 -16.57 16.31
C TYR A 54 -9.43 -16.83 16.55
N TYR A 55 -10.34 -16.14 15.88
CA TYR A 55 -11.75 -16.48 15.94
C TYR A 55 -11.97 -17.84 15.28
N ASN A 56 -12.57 -18.78 16.02
CA ASN A 56 -12.76 -20.18 15.60
C ASN A 56 -11.43 -20.82 15.18
N ALA A 57 -10.44 -20.78 16.08
CA ALA A 57 -9.05 -21.15 15.79
C ALA A 57 -8.87 -22.61 15.34
N GLU A 58 -9.80 -23.51 15.69
CA GLU A 58 -9.76 -24.92 15.27
C GLU A 58 -9.95 -25.08 13.75
N ASP A 59 -10.76 -24.20 13.13
CA ASP A 59 -11.07 -24.22 11.69
C ASP A 59 -10.51 -23.00 10.94
N GLY A 60 -9.97 -22.02 11.68
CA GLY A 60 -9.52 -20.73 11.14
C GLY A 60 -8.04 -20.73 10.78
N LEU A 61 -7.70 -20.10 9.65
CA LEU A 61 -6.32 -19.86 9.22
C LEU A 61 -5.86 -18.42 9.55
N ARG A 62 -6.51 -17.74 10.50
CA ARG A 62 -6.21 -16.35 10.85
C ARG A 62 -5.46 -16.30 12.18
N TYR A 63 -4.16 -16.28 12.09
CA TYR A 63 -3.25 -16.21 13.23
C TYR A 63 -2.15 -15.17 12.98
N GLY A 64 -1.48 -14.74 14.04
CA GLY A 64 -0.28 -13.91 13.95
C GLY A 64 0.92 -14.72 13.48
N PHE A 65 1.91 -14.03 12.92
CA PHE A 65 3.17 -14.63 12.50
C PHE A 65 4.33 -14.02 13.28
N HIS A 66 5.31 -14.83 13.58
CA HIS A 66 6.64 -14.38 13.99
C HIS A 66 7.44 -13.89 12.77
N ASP A 67 8.55 -13.21 13.01
CA ASP A 67 9.43 -12.70 11.95
C ASP A 67 10.01 -13.80 11.06
N ASP A 68 10.12 -15.02 11.58
CA ASP A 68 10.56 -16.21 10.83
C ASP A 68 9.44 -16.84 9.99
N GLY A 69 8.22 -16.29 10.04
CA GLY A 69 7.05 -16.79 9.32
C GLY A 69 6.31 -17.92 10.01
N SER A 70 6.73 -18.37 11.20
CA SER A 70 6.01 -19.36 11.98
C SER A 70 4.73 -18.79 12.58
N ALA A 71 3.70 -19.64 12.77
CA ALA A 71 2.44 -19.23 13.38
C ALA A 71 2.60 -19.00 14.87
N ALA A 72 2.15 -17.86 15.36
CA ALA A 72 2.10 -17.57 16.79
C ALA A 72 0.89 -18.25 17.45
N THR A 73 1.05 -18.72 18.66
CA THR A 73 -0.06 -19.12 19.53
C THR A 73 -0.85 -17.89 19.97
N LEU A 74 -2.02 -18.08 20.56
CA LEU A 74 -2.82 -16.96 21.08
C LEU A 74 -2.08 -16.20 22.19
N GLU A 75 -1.38 -16.89 23.07
CA GLU A 75 -0.57 -16.29 24.14
C GLU A 75 0.58 -15.47 23.57
N GLU A 76 1.30 -16.01 22.60
CA GLU A 76 2.36 -15.29 21.89
C GLU A 76 1.82 -14.08 21.13
N PHE A 77 0.63 -14.19 20.52
CA PHE A 77 -0.01 -13.07 19.87
C PHE A 77 -0.32 -11.91 20.86
N PHE A 78 -0.79 -12.23 22.07
CA PHE A 78 -0.97 -11.20 23.10
C PHE A 78 0.34 -10.60 23.58
N ALA A 79 1.41 -11.37 23.65
CA ALA A 79 2.74 -10.83 23.93
C ALA A 79 3.24 -9.90 22.82
N LEU A 80 3.06 -10.28 21.56
CA LEU A 80 3.36 -9.43 20.40
C LEU A 80 2.51 -8.17 20.40
N TYR A 81 1.20 -8.27 20.68
CA TYR A 81 0.34 -7.11 20.83
C TYR A 81 0.87 -6.14 21.88
N ALA A 82 1.20 -6.62 23.08
CA ALA A 82 1.72 -5.77 24.15
C ALA A 82 3.06 -5.08 23.78
N GLN A 83 3.85 -5.72 22.94
CA GLN A 83 5.13 -5.19 22.48
C GLN A 83 4.99 -4.15 21.36
N TYR A 84 4.02 -4.33 20.44
CA TYR A 84 3.92 -3.57 19.20
C TYR A 84 2.71 -2.64 19.13
N VAL A 85 1.83 -2.61 20.15
CA VAL A 85 0.74 -1.65 20.20
C VAL A 85 1.28 -0.22 20.17
N GLN A 86 0.67 0.63 19.35
CA GLN A 86 1.11 2.01 19.14
C GLN A 86 0.22 2.98 19.89
N THR A 87 0.75 4.14 20.26
CA THR A 87 -0.09 5.27 20.68
C THR A 87 -0.67 5.98 19.45
N PRO A 88 -1.77 6.77 19.59
CA PRO A 88 -2.28 7.59 18.50
C PRO A 88 -1.23 8.52 17.89
N GLU A 89 -0.37 9.12 18.72
CA GLU A 89 0.70 10.02 18.28
C GLU A 89 1.77 9.26 17.46
N GLN A 90 2.12 8.05 17.87
CA GLN A 90 3.03 7.20 17.12
C GLN A 90 2.44 6.83 15.75
N VAL A 91 1.14 6.48 15.69
CA VAL A 91 0.46 6.19 14.43
C VAL A 91 0.43 7.42 13.52
N GLN A 92 0.10 8.59 14.05
CA GLN A 92 0.12 9.85 13.29
C GLN A 92 1.53 10.25 12.82
N ALA A 93 2.55 9.87 13.60
CA ALA A 93 3.95 10.10 13.27
C ALA A 93 4.53 9.06 12.29
N LEU A 94 3.81 7.98 11.99
CA LEU A 94 4.19 7.01 10.96
C LEU A 94 4.18 7.68 9.56
N LYS A 95 5.10 8.59 9.36
CA LYS A 95 5.51 9.04 8.04
C LYS A 95 6.50 8.01 7.53
N ILE A 96 6.06 7.17 6.63
CA ILE A 96 7.01 6.45 5.79
C ILE A 96 7.65 7.57 4.97
N GLU A 97 8.84 7.98 5.36
CA GLU A 97 9.60 9.00 4.65
C GLU A 97 9.72 8.49 3.22
N ASP A 98 9.19 9.27 2.30
CA ASP A 98 9.59 9.19 0.92
C ASP A 98 11.10 9.43 0.96
N THR A 99 11.87 8.37 0.82
CA THR A 99 13.33 8.42 0.91
C THR A 99 13.88 9.17 -0.28
N GLY A 100 13.51 10.40 -0.55
CA GLY A 100 14.02 11.36 -1.53
C GLY A 100 14.66 10.83 -2.84
N ASP A 101 14.97 9.54 -2.87
CA ASP A 101 15.48 8.75 -3.98
C ASP A 101 14.37 8.06 -4.80
N ALA A 102 13.10 8.40 -4.56
CA ALA A 102 12.01 7.86 -5.33
C ALA A 102 12.07 8.40 -6.75
N ILE A 103 12.46 7.54 -7.69
CA ILE A 103 12.52 7.84 -9.12
C ILE A 103 11.11 8.21 -9.63
N ILE A 104 10.09 7.60 -9.06
CA ILE A 104 8.69 7.84 -9.36
C ILE A 104 8.03 8.36 -8.07
N PRO A 105 7.80 9.68 -7.94
CA PRO A 105 7.20 10.25 -6.73
C PRO A 105 5.89 9.53 -6.35
N ASN A 106 5.80 9.11 -5.09
CA ASN A 106 4.65 8.33 -4.56
C ASN A 106 4.32 7.04 -5.33
N GLY A 107 5.22 6.56 -6.19
CA GLY A 107 5.04 5.34 -6.96
C GLY A 107 5.19 4.08 -6.10
N PRO A 108 4.47 2.99 -6.43
CA PRO A 108 4.58 1.75 -5.70
C PRO A 108 6.00 1.16 -5.80
N PRO A 109 6.46 0.40 -4.79
CA PRO A 109 7.83 -0.13 -4.72
C PRO A 109 8.25 -0.93 -5.96
N CYS A 110 7.32 -1.67 -6.58
CA CYS A 110 7.60 -2.43 -7.80
C CYS A 110 8.01 -1.53 -8.97
N LEU A 111 7.39 -0.36 -9.13
CA LEU A 111 7.76 0.61 -10.16
C LEU A 111 9.08 1.32 -9.82
N GLN A 112 9.36 1.58 -8.55
CA GLN A 112 10.64 2.11 -8.10
C GLN A 112 11.79 1.16 -8.44
N ILE A 113 11.60 -0.14 -8.19
CA ILE A 113 12.60 -1.17 -8.52
C ILE A 113 12.81 -1.25 -10.03
N LEU A 114 11.72 -1.29 -10.82
CA LEU A 114 11.79 -1.34 -12.27
C LEU A 114 12.55 -0.12 -12.85
N ALA A 115 12.23 1.06 -12.35
CA ALA A 115 12.93 2.29 -12.76
C ALA A 115 14.42 2.26 -12.40
N LYS A 116 14.79 1.81 -11.19
CA LYS A 116 16.19 1.68 -10.76
C LYS A 116 17.00 0.70 -11.61
N GLN A 117 16.38 -0.39 -12.07
CA GLN A 117 17.06 -1.45 -12.81
C GLN A 117 17.21 -1.19 -14.31
N LYS A 118 16.60 -0.13 -14.83
CA LYS A 118 16.38 0.09 -16.26
C LYS A 118 15.69 -1.11 -16.93
N ILE A 119 14.63 -0.89 -17.62
CA ILE A 119 13.82 -1.96 -18.23
C ILE A 119 14.46 -2.34 -19.57
N SER A 120 15.06 -3.54 -19.63
CA SER A 120 15.71 -4.06 -20.83
C SER A 120 14.72 -4.56 -21.88
N GLU A 121 15.25 -4.87 -23.06
CA GLU A 121 14.50 -5.45 -24.18
C GLU A 121 13.71 -6.72 -23.76
N GLY A 122 12.48 -6.84 -24.23
CA GLY A 122 11.54 -7.90 -23.85
C GLY A 122 10.59 -7.55 -22.71
N GLY A 123 10.99 -6.64 -21.78
CA GLY A 123 10.16 -6.16 -20.68
C GLY A 123 9.59 -4.76 -20.85
N ARG A 124 10.06 -4.01 -21.85
CA ARG A 124 9.80 -2.57 -22.01
C ARG A 124 8.33 -2.21 -22.14
N ASN A 125 7.59 -2.88 -23.01
CA ASN A 125 6.16 -2.60 -23.22
C ASN A 125 5.35 -2.84 -21.93
N ASN A 126 5.60 -3.97 -21.25
CA ASN A 126 4.93 -4.29 -20.00
C ASN A 126 5.32 -3.31 -18.87
N GLY A 127 6.59 -2.94 -18.79
CA GLY A 127 7.07 -1.96 -17.82
C GLY A 127 6.44 -0.59 -18.03
N LEU A 128 6.41 -0.11 -19.29
CA LEU A 128 5.81 1.17 -19.64
C LEU A 128 4.29 1.17 -19.45
N PHE A 129 3.61 0.07 -19.76
CA PHE A 129 2.17 -0.10 -19.49
C PHE A 129 1.85 0.04 -18.00
N ASN A 130 2.57 -0.69 -17.14
CA ASN A 130 2.36 -0.62 -15.69
C ASN A 130 2.61 0.80 -15.15
N LEU A 131 3.64 1.46 -15.66
CA LEU A 131 3.93 2.85 -15.33
C LEU A 131 2.82 3.79 -15.81
N GLY A 132 2.35 3.63 -17.05
CA GLY A 132 1.27 4.41 -17.63
C GLY A 132 -0.03 4.30 -16.84
N VAL A 133 -0.38 3.10 -16.39
CA VAL A 133 -1.55 2.87 -15.51
C VAL A 133 -1.42 3.66 -14.19
N TYR A 134 -0.23 3.68 -13.60
CA TYR A 134 0.03 4.47 -12.39
C TYR A 134 -0.05 5.97 -12.68
N LEU A 135 0.70 6.46 -13.67
CA LEU A 135 0.78 7.87 -14.02
C LEU A 135 -0.59 8.45 -14.36
N ARG A 136 -1.41 7.73 -15.13
CA ARG A 136 -2.77 8.15 -15.48
C ARG A 136 -3.68 8.34 -14.26
N LYS A 137 -3.48 7.53 -13.21
CA LYS A 137 -4.22 7.67 -11.94
C LYS A 137 -3.67 8.78 -11.04
N ALA A 138 -2.36 8.90 -10.97
CA ALA A 138 -1.69 9.84 -10.09
C ALA A 138 -1.64 11.27 -10.67
N TYR A 139 -1.49 11.39 -12.00
CA TYR A 139 -1.29 12.65 -12.71
C TYR A 139 -2.17 12.72 -13.98
N PRO A 140 -3.51 12.78 -13.85
CA PRO A 140 -4.44 12.67 -14.98
C PRO A 140 -4.23 13.75 -16.05
N ASP A 141 -3.72 14.92 -15.68
CA ASP A 141 -3.52 16.05 -16.59
C ASP A 141 -2.15 16.08 -17.28
N SER A 142 -1.15 15.32 -16.78
CA SER A 142 0.24 15.36 -17.29
C SER A 142 0.83 13.98 -17.63
N TRP A 143 0.09 12.90 -17.43
CA TRP A 143 0.59 11.52 -17.56
C TRP A 143 1.23 11.20 -18.91
N GLU A 144 0.72 11.80 -20.02
CA GLU A 144 1.26 11.59 -21.37
C GLU A 144 2.69 12.15 -21.50
N ALA A 145 2.92 13.33 -20.94
CA ALA A 145 4.27 13.92 -20.92
C ALA A 145 5.22 13.14 -20.00
N GLU A 146 4.72 12.72 -18.86
CA GLU A 146 5.48 11.93 -17.89
C GLU A 146 5.90 10.58 -18.47
N ILE A 147 5.01 9.84 -19.15
CA ILE A 147 5.33 8.53 -19.71
C ILE A 147 6.41 8.64 -20.80
N LEU A 148 6.42 9.71 -21.59
CA LEU A 148 7.47 9.96 -22.59
C LEU A 148 8.82 10.22 -21.91
N SER A 149 8.82 10.99 -20.83
CA SER A 149 10.04 11.26 -20.05
C SER A 149 10.61 9.96 -19.47
N TYR A 150 9.76 9.12 -18.87
CA TYR A 150 10.16 7.83 -18.30
C TYR A 150 10.65 6.84 -19.37
N ASN A 151 10.01 6.81 -20.54
CA ASN A 151 10.50 6.00 -21.65
C ASN A 151 11.94 6.35 -22.01
N ALA A 152 12.26 7.62 -22.09
CA ALA A 152 13.61 8.09 -22.43
C ALA A 152 14.64 7.80 -21.32
N GLN A 153 14.24 7.86 -20.06
CA GLN A 153 15.16 7.76 -18.92
C GLN A 153 15.40 6.34 -18.41
N TYR A 154 14.36 5.50 -18.43
CA TYR A 154 14.37 4.22 -17.72
C TYR A 154 14.21 2.98 -18.60
N LEU A 155 13.96 3.14 -19.91
CA LEU A 155 13.99 2.02 -20.86
C LEU A 155 15.32 2.00 -21.62
N ASP A 156 15.88 0.81 -21.84
CA ASP A 156 17.14 0.63 -22.55
C ASP A 156 17.02 -0.48 -23.62
N PRO A 157 17.05 -0.13 -24.92
CA PRO A 157 16.85 1.21 -25.47
C PRO A 157 15.42 1.73 -25.29
N PRO A 158 15.17 3.04 -25.35
CA PRO A 158 13.80 3.59 -25.31
C PRO A 158 12.91 3.01 -26.41
N LEU A 159 11.60 2.88 -26.14
CA LEU A 159 10.63 2.52 -27.14
C LEU A 159 10.40 3.65 -28.14
N PRO A 160 10.20 3.34 -29.42
CA PRO A 160 9.84 4.34 -30.40
C PRO A 160 8.44 4.92 -30.11
N LEU A 161 8.18 6.19 -30.48
CA LEU A 161 6.97 6.91 -30.12
C LEU A 161 5.68 6.22 -30.58
N ASN A 162 5.71 5.53 -31.71
CA ASN A 162 4.57 4.77 -32.20
C ASN A 162 4.20 3.60 -31.31
N GLU A 163 5.15 3.02 -30.61
CA GLU A 163 4.90 1.96 -29.61
C GLU A 163 4.43 2.55 -28.27
N VAL A 164 5.02 3.66 -27.84
CA VAL A 164 4.59 4.35 -26.61
C VAL A 164 3.13 4.78 -26.69
N ASN A 165 2.65 5.20 -27.84
CA ASN A 165 1.25 5.66 -28.04
C ASN A 165 0.23 4.52 -28.08
N ILE A 166 0.66 3.25 -28.09
CA ILE A 166 -0.21 2.06 -28.08
C ILE A 166 -0.34 1.48 -26.66
N VAL A 167 0.57 1.82 -25.78
CA VAL A 167 0.62 1.39 -24.39
C VAL A 167 -0.25 2.29 -23.50
#